data_ece9b2dd16d950ffa0cb2a6f300228c2
#
_entry.id   ece9b2dd16d950ffa0cb2a6f300228c2
#
_cell.length_a   1.000
_cell.length_b   1.000
_cell.length_c   1.000
_cell.angle_alpha   90.00
_cell.angle_beta   90.00
_cell.angle_gamma   90.00
#
_symmetry.space_group_name_H-M   'P 1'
#
loop_
_entity.id
_entity.type
_entity.pdbx_description
1 polymer ?
#
loop_
_entity_poly.entity_id
_entity_poly.type
_entity_poly.pdbx_seq_one_letter_code
_entity_poly.pdbx_strand_id
1 'polypeptide(L)'
;AGFFVIALLAGLAYRIGWRDGLSRAILATRVRLSALALAAFVLLDVDTITRMLEDPAEFTGRAEIWAAELRYIANHPLLGAGFGTFTNTGSQSPLHNYVSGSWVDAVSHGHNGYLQVLVTIGGIGFVLTMLAVVAGPLRRFWALDREGGGFRSLLFALFVFAILHNFMESDF
;
A
#
# COMPACT_ATOMS: atom_id res chain seq x y z
N ALA A 1 -11.57 -4.47 -8.40
CA ALA A 1 -11.70 -5.90 -8.79
C ALA A 1 -10.33 -6.59 -8.86
N GLY A 2 -9.27 -5.94 -9.41
CA GLY A 2 -7.94 -6.55 -9.61
C GLY A 2 -7.29 -7.07 -8.31
N PHE A 3 -7.27 -6.28 -7.26
CA PHE A 3 -6.65 -6.66 -5.98
C PHE A 3 -7.29 -7.90 -5.34
N PHE A 4 -8.61 -8.07 -5.48
CA PHE A 4 -9.30 -9.25 -4.98
C PHE A 4 -8.85 -10.53 -5.70
N VAL A 5 -8.70 -10.47 -7.03
CA VAL A 5 -8.20 -11.60 -7.82
C VAL A 5 -6.76 -11.95 -7.43
N ILE A 6 -5.88 -10.95 -7.29
CA ILE A 6 -4.48 -11.16 -6.87
C ILE A 6 -4.44 -11.79 -5.48
N ALA A 7 -5.26 -11.32 -4.54
CA ALA A 7 -5.33 -11.86 -3.18
C ALA A 7 -5.81 -13.32 -3.15
N LEU A 8 -6.83 -13.66 -3.94
CA LEU A 8 -7.31 -15.04 -4.06
C LEU A 8 -6.24 -15.97 -4.67
N LEU A 9 -5.54 -15.50 -5.71
CA LEU A 9 -4.44 -16.24 -6.31
C LEU A 9 -3.28 -16.44 -5.33
N ALA A 10 -2.97 -15.43 -4.51
CA ALA A 10 -1.96 -15.53 -3.46
C ALA A 10 -2.36 -16.56 -2.39
N GLY A 11 -3.62 -16.57 -1.94
CA GLY A 11 -4.14 -17.56 -1.01
C GLY A 11 -4.09 -19.00 -1.57
N LEU A 12 -4.46 -19.16 -2.84
CA LEU A 12 -4.37 -20.45 -3.53
C LEU A 12 -2.92 -20.90 -3.69
N ALA A 13 -2.02 -20.00 -4.09
CA ALA A 13 -0.60 -20.26 -4.22
C ALA A 13 0.03 -20.65 -2.86
N TYR A 14 -0.36 -19.95 -1.78
CA TYR A 14 0.04 -20.28 -0.43
C TYR A 14 -0.39 -21.71 -0.05
N ARG A 15 -1.64 -22.11 -0.37
CA ARG A 15 -2.16 -23.45 -0.10
C ARG A 15 -1.41 -24.54 -0.87
N ILE A 16 -1.08 -24.31 -2.13
CA ILE A 16 -0.39 -25.26 -3.01
C ILE A 16 1.09 -25.37 -2.63
N GLY A 17 1.75 -24.26 -2.42
CA GLY A 17 3.18 -24.19 -2.17
C GLY A 17 3.65 -24.87 -0.88
N TRP A 18 2.71 -25.18 0.05
CA TRP A 18 3.03 -25.86 1.30
C TRP A 18 2.99 -27.39 1.20
N ARG A 19 2.51 -27.95 0.09
CA ARG A 19 2.35 -29.41 -0.02
C ARG A 19 3.66 -30.15 -0.27
N ASP A 20 4.55 -29.61 -1.12
CA ASP A 20 5.80 -30.27 -1.52
C ASP A 20 6.93 -29.28 -1.70
N GLY A 21 8.20 -29.72 -1.46
CA GLY A 21 9.38 -28.88 -1.63
C GLY A 21 9.59 -28.38 -3.07
N LEU A 22 9.25 -29.22 -4.07
CA LEU A 22 9.31 -28.86 -5.48
C LEU A 22 8.29 -27.76 -5.82
N SER A 23 7.06 -27.88 -5.31
CA SER A 23 6.01 -26.86 -5.50
C SER A 23 6.40 -25.51 -4.90
N ARG A 24 7.13 -25.50 -3.78
CA ARG A 24 7.69 -24.27 -3.18
C ARG A 24 8.73 -23.61 -4.07
N ALA A 25 9.63 -24.39 -4.65
CA ALA A 25 10.67 -23.87 -5.55
C ALA A 25 10.05 -23.29 -6.84
N ILE A 26 9.09 -24.00 -7.42
CA ILE A 26 8.35 -23.54 -8.62
C ILE A 26 7.58 -22.26 -8.30
N LEU A 27 6.87 -22.19 -7.16
CA LEU A 27 6.13 -21.01 -6.75
C LEU A 27 7.07 -19.81 -6.50
N ALA A 28 8.16 -20.01 -5.77
CA ALA A 28 9.16 -18.97 -5.54
C ALA A 28 9.73 -18.43 -6.85
N THR A 29 10.02 -19.31 -7.81
CA THR A 29 10.51 -18.92 -9.15
C THR A 29 9.44 -18.11 -9.90
N ARG A 30 8.19 -18.56 -9.92
CA ARG A 30 7.08 -17.83 -10.57
C ARG A 30 6.86 -16.47 -9.93
N VAL A 31 6.87 -16.37 -8.61
CA VAL A 31 6.73 -15.08 -7.89
C VAL A 31 7.88 -14.14 -8.25
N ARG A 32 9.12 -14.63 -8.28
CA ARG A 32 10.28 -13.83 -8.70
C ARG A 32 10.17 -13.37 -10.15
N LEU A 33 9.79 -14.24 -11.08
CA LEU A 33 9.59 -13.90 -12.48
C LEU A 33 8.45 -12.89 -12.67
N SER A 34 7.35 -13.06 -11.95
CA SER A 34 6.24 -12.08 -11.97
C SER A 34 6.65 -10.73 -11.41
N ALA A 35 7.43 -10.70 -10.32
CA ALA A 35 7.95 -9.46 -9.76
C ALA A 35 8.94 -8.77 -10.71
N LEU A 36 9.80 -9.54 -11.38
CA LEU A 36 10.72 -9.02 -12.40
C LEU A 36 9.98 -8.49 -13.63
N ALA A 37 8.94 -9.21 -14.08
CA ALA A 37 8.10 -8.77 -15.20
C ALA A 37 7.35 -7.48 -14.87
N LEU A 38 6.80 -7.37 -13.65
CA LEU A 38 6.16 -6.14 -13.17
C LEU A 38 7.16 -4.99 -13.06
N ALA A 39 8.33 -5.23 -12.51
CA ALA A 39 9.38 -4.22 -12.42
C ALA A 39 9.84 -3.77 -13.82
N ALA A 40 10.02 -4.71 -14.76
CA ALA A 40 10.36 -4.40 -16.14
C ALA A 40 9.25 -3.59 -16.82
N PHE A 41 7.98 -3.96 -16.63
CA PHE A 41 6.83 -3.21 -17.14
C PHE A 41 6.83 -1.77 -16.62
N VAL A 42 6.99 -1.57 -15.31
CA VAL A 42 7.06 -0.24 -14.70
C VAL A 42 8.24 0.55 -15.26
N LEU A 43 9.42 -0.06 -15.41
CA LEU A 43 10.61 0.62 -15.92
C LEU A 43 10.53 0.96 -17.41
N LEU A 44 9.83 0.13 -18.21
CA LEU A 44 9.66 0.36 -19.64
C LEU A 44 8.59 1.41 -19.96
N ASP A 45 7.67 1.67 -19.04
CA ASP A 45 6.53 2.56 -19.25
C ASP A 45 6.50 3.74 -18.25
N VAL A 46 7.68 4.10 -17.71
CA VAL A 46 7.84 5.21 -16.75
C VAL A 46 7.23 6.51 -17.27
N ASP A 47 7.42 6.82 -18.55
CA ASP A 47 6.88 8.04 -19.14
C ASP A 47 5.34 8.06 -19.18
N THR A 48 4.70 6.94 -19.43
CA THR A 48 3.24 6.81 -19.38
C THR A 48 2.74 6.90 -17.95
N ILE A 49 3.40 6.22 -17.01
CA ILE A 49 3.07 6.27 -15.58
C ILE A 49 3.24 7.70 -15.06
N THR A 50 4.32 8.37 -15.43
CA THR A 50 4.57 9.76 -15.02
C THR A 50 3.48 10.70 -15.58
N ARG A 51 3.12 10.57 -16.85
CA ARG A 51 2.02 11.34 -17.43
C ARG A 51 0.67 11.10 -16.75
N MET A 52 0.36 9.84 -16.43
CA MET A 52 -0.86 9.51 -15.66
C MET A 52 -0.85 10.13 -14.27
N LEU A 53 0.31 10.19 -13.61
CA LEU A 53 0.46 10.82 -12.29
C LEU A 53 0.41 12.35 -12.37
N GLU A 54 0.78 12.92 -13.52
CA GLU A 54 0.76 14.38 -13.78
C GLU A 54 -0.62 14.88 -14.22
N ASP A 55 -1.53 14.00 -14.65
CA ASP A 55 -2.90 14.40 -15.02
C ASP A 55 -3.82 14.37 -13.79
N PRO A 56 -4.19 15.54 -13.22
CA PRO A 56 -5.05 15.61 -12.04
C PRO A 56 -6.44 14.98 -12.24
N ALA A 57 -6.89 14.87 -13.50
CA ALA A 57 -8.21 14.34 -13.83
C ALA A 57 -8.27 12.81 -13.80
N GLU A 58 -7.17 12.11 -14.07
CA GLU A 58 -7.15 10.63 -14.15
C GLU A 58 -7.37 9.94 -12.79
N PHE A 59 -6.95 10.57 -11.68
CA PHE A 59 -7.12 10.03 -10.32
C PHE A 59 -8.15 10.80 -9.48
N THR A 60 -9.15 11.44 -10.12
CA THR A 60 -10.21 12.18 -9.41
C THR A 60 -9.68 13.16 -8.34
N GLY A 61 -8.60 13.91 -8.67
CA GLY A 61 -7.95 14.86 -7.77
C GLY A 61 -6.98 14.24 -6.73
N ARG A 62 -6.89 12.91 -6.64
CA ARG A 62 -5.99 12.24 -5.68
C ARG A 62 -4.51 12.52 -5.95
N ALA A 63 -4.13 12.68 -7.22
CA ALA A 63 -2.74 12.97 -7.61
C ALA A 63 -2.20 14.26 -6.96
N GLU A 64 -3.02 15.31 -6.88
CA GLU A 64 -2.64 16.56 -6.22
C GLU A 64 -2.44 16.37 -4.72
N ILE A 65 -3.33 15.59 -4.07
CA ILE A 65 -3.22 15.26 -2.65
C ILE A 65 -1.94 14.47 -2.39
N TRP A 66 -1.67 13.43 -3.19
CA TRP A 66 -0.47 12.61 -3.04
C TRP A 66 0.83 13.41 -3.27
N ALA A 67 0.82 14.31 -4.27
CA ALA A 67 1.96 15.21 -4.48
C ALA A 67 2.20 16.14 -3.28
N ALA A 68 1.15 16.65 -2.66
CA ALA A 68 1.23 17.45 -1.45
C ALA A 68 1.75 16.65 -0.25
N GLU A 69 1.23 15.43 -0.05
CA GLU A 69 1.69 14.50 0.98
C GLU A 69 3.17 14.17 0.83
N LEU A 70 3.62 13.85 -0.38
CA LEU A 70 5.04 13.57 -0.65
C LEU A 70 5.94 14.77 -0.37
N ARG A 71 5.52 15.99 -0.73
CA ARG A 71 6.26 17.21 -0.41
C ARG A 71 6.33 17.46 1.09
N TYR A 72 5.21 17.23 1.79
CA TYR A 72 5.19 17.33 3.25
C TYR A 72 6.13 16.32 3.90
N ILE A 73 6.09 15.05 3.49
CA ILE A 73 6.96 13.97 3.97
C ILE A 73 8.44 14.33 3.74
N ALA A 74 8.78 14.88 2.58
CA ALA A 74 10.15 15.29 2.27
C ALA A 74 10.67 16.36 3.26
N ASN A 75 9.80 17.27 3.72
CA ASN A 75 10.14 18.31 4.68
C ASN A 75 10.06 17.83 6.14
N HIS A 76 9.28 16.80 6.44
CA HIS A 76 9.03 16.27 7.79
C HIS A 76 9.19 14.74 7.84
N PRO A 77 10.38 14.19 7.52
CA PRO A 77 10.53 12.77 7.23
C PRO A 77 10.39 11.85 8.46
N LEU A 78 10.59 12.34 9.68
CA LEU A 78 10.71 11.49 10.86
C LEU A 78 9.42 11.34 11.67
N LEU A 79 8.72 12.43 11.97
CA LEU A 79 7.64 12.46 12.96
C LEU A 79 6.24 12.71 12.37
N GLY A 80 6.15 13.22 11.13
CA GLY A 80 4.87 13.54 10.49
C GLY A 80 4.15 14.74 11.12
N ALA A 81 2.88 14.93 10.75
CA ALA A 81 2.04 16.05 11.19
C ALA A 81 1.29 15.77 12.51
N GLY A 82 1.16 14.53 12.90
CA GLY A 82 0.27 14.08 13.96
C GLY A 82 -1.05 13.51 13.43
N PHE A 83 -1.73 12.72 14.25
CA PHE A 83 -2.98 12.07 13.87
C PHE A 83 -4.08 13.10 13.58
N GLY A 84 -4.69 12.99 12.38
CA GLY A 84 -5.80 13.85 11.96
C GLY A 84 -5.46 15.33 11.74
N THR A 85 -4.17 15.69 11.67
CA THR A 85 -3.77 17.10 11.57
C THR A 85 -3.43 17.53 10.15
N PHE A 86 -3.00 16.64 9.26
CA PHE A 86 -2.61 16.99 7.89
C PHE A 86 -3.80 17.31 7.00
N THR A 87 -4.88 16.57 7.17
CA THR A 87 -6.18 16.76 6.51
C THR A 87 -7.28 16.92 7.56
N ASN A 88 -8.49 17.28 7.17
CA ASN A 88 -9.67 17.35 8.06
C ASN A 88 -9.58 18.40 9.20
N THR A 89 -8.71 19.38 9.09
CA THR A 89 -8.60 20.49 10.03
C THR A 89 -9.05 21.83 9.44
N GLY A 90 -9.80 21.79 8.33
CA GLY A 90 -10.31 22.95 7.63
C GLY A 90 -9.17 23.89 7.20
N SER A 91 -9.36 25.18 7.35
CA SER A 91 -8.37 26.21 6.95
C SER A 91 -7.03 26.14 7.67
N GLN A 92 -6.92 25.34 8.73
CA GLN A 92 -5.65 25.13 9.46
C GLN A 92 -4.87 23.92 8.98
N SER A 93 -5.41 23.17 8.00
CA SER A 93 -4.76 21.99 7.44
C SER A 93 -3.41 22.36 6.79
N PRO A 94 -2.31 21.67 7.13
CA PRO A 94 -1.04 21.83 6.44
C PRO A 94 -1.12 21.59 4.93
N LEU A 95 -2.15 20.88 4.46
CA LEU A 95 -2.40 20.63 3.04
C LEU A 95 -2.51 21.95 2.25
N HIS A 96 -3.08 23.03 2.84
CA HIS A 96 -3.18 24.36 2.21
C HIS A 96 -1.82 24.99 1.86
N ASN A 97 -0.74 24.57 2.48
CA ASN A 97 0.60 25.05 2.14
C ASN A 97 1.13 24.47 0.82
N TYR A 98 0.48 23.42 0.32
CA TYR A 98 0.94 22.65 -0.86
C TYR A 98 -0.05 22.65 -2.01
N VAL A 99 -1.34 22.82 -1.71
CA VAL A 99 -2.43 22.83 -2.69
C VAL A 99 -3.41 23.97 -2.40
N SER A 100 -3.90 24.60 -3.45
CA SER A 100 -4.86 25.71 -3.37
C SER A 100 -6.18 25.33 -4.02
N GLY A 101 -7.29 25.68 -3.36
CA GLY A 101 -8.64 25.47 -3.87
C GLY A 101 -9.66 25.31 -2.77
N SER A 102 -10.91 25.64 -3.05
CA SER A 102 -12.01 25.52 -2.07
C SER A 102 -12.35 24.07 -1.70
N TRP A 103 -11.93 23.10 -2.50
CA TRP A 103 -12.13 21.68 -2.26
C TRP A 103 -11.17 21.12 -1.19
N VAL A 104 -10.06 21.81 -0.92
CA VAL A 104 -9.04 21.37 0.06
C VAL A 104 -9.62 21.21 1.46
N ASP A 105 -10.55 22.07 1.85
CA ASP A 105 -11.23 21.99 3.14
C ASP A 105 -12.11 20.74 3.30
N ALA A 106 -12.54 20.15 2.20
CA ALA A 106 -13.37 18.94 2.18
C ALA A 106 -12.55 17.64 2.18
N VAL A 107 -11.22 17.73 2.05
CA VAL A 107 -10.35 16.53 2.04
C VAL A 107 -10.24 15.99 3.45
N SER A 108 -10.75 14.77 3.65
CA SER A 108 -10.66 14.05 4.92
C SER A 108 -9.45 13.11 5.01
N HIS A 109 -9.03 12.55 3.88
CA HIS A 109 -7.89 11.63 3.78
C HIS A 109 -7.35 11.55 2.34
N GLY A 110 -6.10 11.05 2.19
CA GLY A 110 -5.41 10.99 0.89
C GLY A 110 -5.76 9.79 0.01
N HIS A 111 -6.64 8.88 0.44
CA HIS A 111 -6.95 7.62 -0.26
C HIS A 111 -5.71 6.77 -0.60
N ASN A 112 -4.70 6.80 0.26
CA ASN A 112 -3.53 5.93 0.23
C ASN A 112 -3.02 5.74 1.65
N GLY A 113 -3.25 4.55 2.23
CA GLY A 113 -2.91 4.26 3.63
C GLY A 113 -1.42 4.40 3.92
N TYR A 114 -0.55 4.08 2.98
CA TYR A 114 0.91 4.21 3.17
C TYR A 114 1.34 5.67 3.28
N LEU A 115 0.86 6.53 2.39
CA LEU A 115 1.13 7.97 2.45
C LEU A 115 0.47 8.58 3.69
N GLN A 116 -0.76 8.17 4.01
CA GLN A 116 -1.47 8.62 5.20
C GLN A 116 -0.67 8.32 6.49
N VAL A 117 -0.12 7.12 6.63
CA VAL A 117 0.73 6.75 7.77
C VAL A 117 2.00 7.61 7.81
N LEU A 118 2.69 7.78 6.65
CA LEU A 118 3.89 8.60 6.56
C LEU A 118 3.64 10.06 6.92
N VAL A 119 2.56 10.66 6.42
CA VAL A 119 2.19 12.04 6.72
C VAL A 119 1.82 12.22 8.20
N THR A 120 1.14 11.22 8.78
CA THR A 120 0.58 11.29 10.14
C THR A 120 1.63 11.08 11.21
N ILE A 121 2.43 10.01 11.11
CA ILE A 121 3.38 9.58 12.15
C ILE A 121 4.83 9.49 11.67
N GLY A 122 5.10 9.94 10.45
CA GLY A 122 6.43 10.01 9.87
C GLY A 122 7.07 8.67 9.58
N GLY A 123 8.34 8.70 9.15
CA GLY A 123 9.08 7.50 8.78
C GLY A 123 9.31 6.53 9.93
N ILE A 124 9.51 7.04 11.15
CA ILE A 124 9.67 6.16 12.33
C ILE A 124 8.39 5.39 12.58
N GLY A 125 7.25 6.09 12.65
CA GLY A 125 5.95 5.46 12.85
C GLY A 125 5.58 4.51 11.70
N PHE A 126 5.90 4.88 10.47
CA PHE A 126 5.69 4.04 9.29
C PHE A 126 6.44 2.71 9.39
N VAL A 127 7.74 2.74 9.75
CA VAL A 127 8.53 1.51 9.92
C VAL A 127 7.94 0.62 11.00
N LEU A 128 7.55 1.19 12.14
CA LEU A 128 6.94 0.44 13.25
C LEU A 128 5.60 -0.18 12.81
N THR A 129 4.77 0.58 12.08
CA THR A 129 3.50 0.08 11.53
C THR A 129 3.75 -1.06 10.54
N MET A 130 4.68 -0.91 9.60
CA MET A 130 5.00 -1.98 8.65
C MET A 130 5.55 -3.24 9.34
N LEU A 131 6.35 -3.08 10.37
CA LEU A 131 6.82 -4.21 11.17
C LEU A 131 5.67 -4.92 11.90
N ALA A 132 4.74 -4.17 12.46
CA ALA A 132 3.61 -4.72 13.23
C ALA A 132 2.54 -5.33 12.30
N VAL A 133 2.13 -4.61 11.26
CA VAL A 133 0.95 -4.95 10.44
C VAL A 133 1.31 -5.83 9.23
N VAL A 134 2.53 -5.71 8.72
CA VAL A 134 2.97 -6.48 7.55
C VAL A 134 3.94 -7.58 7.94
N ALA A 135 5.10 -7.22 8.48
CA ALA A 135 6.17 -8.20 8.74
C ALA A 135 5.79 -9.20 9.84
N GLY A 136 5.11 -8.75 10.90
CA GLY A 136 4.66 -9.60 12.00
C GLY A 136 3.71 -10.70 11.54
N PRO A 137 2.57 -10.38 10.92
CA PRO A 137 1.65 -11.38 10.36
C PRO A 137 2.30 -12.28 9.31
N LEU A 138 3.08 -11.70 8.39
CA LEU A 138 3.75 -12.47 7.35
C LEU A 138 4.68 -13.54 7.93
N ARG A 139 5.48 -13.18 8.96
CA ARG A 139 6.32 -14.15 9.68
C ARG A 139 5.50 -15.24 10.33
N ARG A 140 4.34 -14.91 10.93
CA ARG A 140 3.43 -15.90 11.54
C ARG A 140 2.87 -16.84 10.50
N PHE A 141 2.45 -16.34 9.33
CA PHE A 141 1.99 -17.21 8.24
C PHE A 141 3.06 -18.21 7.81
N TRP A 142 4.34 -17.86 7.87
CA TRP A 142 5.44 -18.75 7.51
C TRP A 142 5.93 -19.66 8.64
N ALA A 143 5.79 -19.23 9.88
CA ALA A 143 6.25 -20.00 11.04
C ALA A 143 5.26 -21.08 11.50
N LEU A 144 3.96 -20.93 11.21
CA LEU A 144 2.93 -21.84 11.66
C LEU A 144 2.90 -23.13 10.83
N ASP A 145 2.83 -24.27 11.53
CA ASP A 145 2.83 -25.60 10.94
C ASP A 145 1.58 -25.92 10.09
N ARG A 146 1.65 -26.98 9.30
CA ARG A 146 0.85 -27.32 8.11
C ARG A 146 -0.63 -27.63 8.32
N GLU A 147 -1.16 -27.63 9.52
CA GLU A 147 -2.49 -28.16 9.82
C GLU A 147 -3.69 -27.20 9.57
N GLY A 148 -3.42 -25.94 9.20
CA GLY A 148 -4.46 -24.91 9.07
C GLY A 148 -5.34 -24.93 7.80
N GLY A 149 -5.11 -25.83 6.87
CA GLY A 149 -5.98 -26.07 5.70
C GLY A 149 -6.45 -24.82 4.92
N GLY A 150 -7.69 -24.84 4.49
CA GLY A 150 -8.31 -23.77 3.69
C GLY A 150 -8.52 -22.45 4.45
N PHE A 151 -8.77 -22.51 5.76
CA PHE A 151 -8.98 -21.31 6.57
C PHE A 151 -7.73 -20.40 6.62
N ARG A 152 -6.54 -20.99 6.76
CA ARG A 152 -5.28 -20.23 6.73
C ARG A 152 -5.02 -19.59 5.37
N SER A 153 -5.33 -20.30 4.29
CA SER A 153 -5.22 -19.75 2.92
C SER A 153 -6.15 -18.57 2.71
N LEU A 154 -7.36 -18.63 3.27
CA LEU A 154 -8.31 -17.52 3.26
C LEU A 154 -7.76 -16.32 4.05
N LEU A 155 -7.26 -16.53 5.27
CA LEU A 155 -6.66 -15.47 6.08
C LEU A 155 -5.46 -14.83 5.37
N PHE A 156 -4.63 -15.63 4.70
CA PHE A 156 -3.52 -15.10 3.92
C PHE A 156 -4.00 -14.28 2.72
N ALA A 157 -5.05 -14.74 2.03
CA ALA A 157 -5.66 -13.98 0.93
C ALA A 157 -6.23 -12.65 1.42
N LEU A 158 -6.94 -12.63 2.55
CA LEU A 158 -7.47 -11.40 3.15
C LEU A 158 -6.33 -10.46 3.58
N PHE A 159 -5.26 -10.99 4.15
CA PHE A 159 -4.07 -10.21 4.49
C PHE A 159 -3.44 -9.55 3.26
N VAL A 160 -3.23 -10.31 2.17
CA VAL A 160 -2.71 -9.77 0.91
C VAL A 160 -3.66 -8.73 0.33
N PHE A 161 -4.96 -8.98 0.39
CA PHE A 161 -5.97 -8.02 -0.06
C PHE A 161 -5.87 -6.71 0.71
N ALA A 162 -5.81 -6.74 2.04
CA ALA A 162 -5.70 -5.55 2.88
C ALA A 162 -4.43 -4.73 2.54
N ILE A 163 -3.28 -5.39 2.36
CA ILE A 163 -2.03 -4.72 1.96
C ILE A 163 -2.18 -4.03 0.60
N LEU A 164 -2.78 -4.71 -0.38
CA LEU A 164 -2.96 -4.13 -1.73
C LEU A 164 -4.04 -3.04 -1.74
N HIS A 165 -5.10 -3.20 -0.97
CA HIS A 165 -6.21 -2.25 -0.90
C HIS A 165 -5.75 -0.88 -0.38
N ASN A 166 -4.85 -0.87 0.59
CA ASN A 166 -4.28 0.36 1.15
C ASN A 166 -3.48 1.23 0.16
N PHE A 167 -3.17 0.75 -1.05
CA PHE A 167 -2.64 1.63 -2.11
C PHE A 167 -3.69 2.58 -2.70
N MET A 168 -4.97 2.25 -2.54
CA MET A 168 -6.08 3.01 -3.14
C MET A 168 -7.07 3.53 -2.10
N GLU A 169 -6.92 3.10 -0.84
CA GLU A 169 -7.74 3.53 0.30
C GLU A 169 -6.87 3.64 1.56
N SER A 170 -7.38 4.33 2.59
CA SER A 170 -6.66 4.58 3.84
C SER A 170 -7.30 3.77 4.97
N ASP A 171 -6.98 2.47 5.03
CA ASP A 171 -7.59 1.52 5.97
C ASP A 171 -6.65 1.16 7.15
N PHE A 172 -5.47 1.74 7.24
CA PHE A 172 -4.53 1.55 8.36
C PHE A 172 -4.93 2.38 9.58
#